data_c445b8ccd2bbbfc5d0ebca99c2fe77b6
#
_entry.id   c445b8ccd2bbbfc5d0ebca99c2fe77b6
#
_cell.length_a   1.000
_cell.length_b   1.000
_cell.length_c   1.000
_cell.angle_alpha   90.00
_cell.angle_beta   90.00
_cell.angle_gamma   90.00
#
_symmetry.space_group_name_H-M   'P 1'
#
loop_
_entity.id
_entity.type
_entity.pdbx_description
1 polymer ?
#
loop_
_entity_poly.entity_id
_entity_poly.type
_entity_poly.pdbx_seq_one_letter_code
_entity_poly.pdbx_strand_id
1 'polypeptide(L)'
;HSLLTAPVFAVGLALAMSLFFDTSIVLMALTAFASLALHIVLDVFNAYGTKALWPISQERFAWDVLMVVDPVIIGMFVLGIALYVKGYQAMLYALYPALILYILSMVKHRVKAKKLLRHDLQPIKENIDIMPPMVGWRQWNFIVLKDEKYYLGKINIAKKEMALQEILDQPKTSQEVEYTKGDPKVQVFLDFARFPYYSMYQSQEGDMYVRWSDLRYKLREKE
;
A
#
# COMPACT_ATOMS: atom_id res chain seq x y z
N HIS A 1 -11.29 -7.83 2.58
CA HIS A 1 -10.24 -8.19 1.60
C HIS A 1 -9.51 -9.46 2.06
N SER A 2 -10.17 -10.64 1.89
CA SER A 2 -9.57 -11.93 2.26
C SER A 2 -9.84 -12.96 1.17
N LEU A 3 -8.80 -13.70 0.79
CA LEU A 3 -8.88 -14.80 -0.17
C LEU A 3 -9.74 -15.96 0.33
N LEU A 4 -9.80 -16.15 1.65
CA LEU A 4 -10.58 -17.22 2.25
C LEU A 4 -12.10 -16.95 2.23
N THR A 5 -12.49 -15.68 2.32
CA THR A 5 -13.90 -15.28 2.25
C THR A 5 -14.38 -14.96 0.83
N ALA A 6 -13.45 -14.69 -0.10
CA ALA A 6 -13.76 -14.35 -1.49
C ALA A 6 -14.71 -15.34 -2.20
N PRO A 7 -14.60 -16.70 -2.03
CA PRO A 7 -15.54 -17.63 -2.64
C PRO A 7 -16.99 -17.40 -2.20
N VAL A 8 -17.21 -17.13 -0.91
CA VAL A 8 -18.56 -16.89 -0.37
C VAL A 8 -19.17 -15.63 -0.99
N PHE A 9 -18.40 -14.54 -1.06
CA PHE A 9 -18.85 -13.30 -1.71
C PHE A 9 -19.06 -13.47 -3.21
N ALA A 10 -18.24 -14.27 -3.89
CA ALA A 10 -18.37 -14.55 -5.32
C ALA A 10 -19.68 -15.31 -5.63
N VAL A 11 -20.01 -16.32 -4.81
CA VAL A 11 -21.29 -17.05 -4.94
C VAL A 11 -22.47 -16.13 -4.65
N GLY A 12 -22.41 -15.33 -3.56
CA GLY A 12 -23.47 -14.38 -3.23
C GLY A 12 -23.72 -13.36 -4.36
N LEU A 13 -22.62 -12.83 -4.94
CA LEU A 13 -22.72 -11.91 -6.08
C LEU A 13 -23.30 -12.60 -7.31
N ALA A 14 -22.87 -13.82 -7.64
CA ALA A 14 -23.40 -14.59 -8.78
C ALA A 14 -24.90 -14.86 -8.63
N LEU A 15 -25.36 -15.22 -7.44
CA LEU A 15 -26.79 -15.39 -7.15
C LEU A 15 -27.57 -14.09 -7.31
N ALA A 16 -27.06 -12.97 -6.84
CA ALA A 16 -27.70 -11.67 -7.03
C ALA A 16 -27.75 -11.26 -8.52
N MET A 17 -26.66 -11.48 -9.27
CA MET A 17 -26.58 -11.16 -10.70
C MET A 17 -27.47 -12.08 -11.55
N SER A 18 -27.74 -13.32 -11.14
CA SER A 18 -28.62 -14.22 -11.83
C SER A 18 -30.10 -13.77 -11.89
N LEU A 19 -30.47 -12.79 -11.05
CA LEU A 19 -31.78 -12.14 -11.11
C LEU A 19 -31.92 -11.20 -12.32
N PHE A 20 -30.83 -10.76 -12.90
CA PHE A 20 -30.79 -9.76 -13.97
C PHE A 20 -30.23 -10.30 -15.28
N PHE A 21 -29.45 -11.39 -15.24
CA PHE A 21 -28.73 -11.92 -16.39
C PHE A 21 -29.01 -13.41 -16.54
N ASP A 22 -29.42 -13.81 -17.72
CA ASP A 22 -29.63 -15.22 -18.10
C ASP A 22 -28.30 -15.87 -18.51
N THR A 23 -27.43 -16.06 -17.52
CA THR A 23 -26.10 -16.63 -17.70
C THR A 23 -25.86 -17.69 -16.63
N SER A 24 -24.99 -18.68 -16.90
CA SER A 24 -24.66 -19.72 -15.95
C SER A 24 -24.15 -19.12 -14.62
N ILE A 25 -24.80 -19.48 -13.52
CA ILE A 25 -24.40 -19.06 -12.15
C ILE A 25 -22.96 -19.48 -11.86
N VAL A 26 -22.53 -20.66 -12.32
CA VAL A 26 -21.15 -21.14 -12.15
C VAL A 26 -20.15 -20.22 -12.85
N LEU A 27 -20.45 -19.82 -14.09
CA LEU A 27 -19.58 -18.90 -14.83
C LEU A 27 -19.50 -17.53 -14.14
N MET A 28 -20.64 -17.00 -13.67
CA MET A 28 -20.67 -15.74 -12.92
C MET A 28 -19.89 -15.84 -11.61
N ALA A 29 -20.02 -16.94 -10.86
CA ALA A 29 -19.29 -17.16 -9.62
C ALA A 29 -17.77 -17.27 -9.85
N LEU A 30 -17.34 -17.99 -10.88
CA LEU A 30 -15.92 -18.11 -11.23
C LEU A 30 -15.33 -16.76 -11.66
N THR A 31 -16.06 -15.99 -12.46
CA THR A 31 -15.62 -14.65 -12.88
C THR A 31 -15.54 -13.69 -11.70
N ALA A 32 -16.54 -13.69 -10.82
CA ALA A 32 -16.55 -12.88 -9.61
C ALA A 32 -15.39 -13.28 -8.67
N PHE A 33 -15.17 -14.58 -8.47
CA PHE A 33 -14.06 -15.06 -7.66
C PHE A 33 -12.69 -14.66 -8.25
N ALA A 34 -12.49 -14.84 -9.56
CA ALA A 34 -11.24 -14.43 -10.21
C ALA A 34 -10.99 -12.92 -10.07
N SER A 35 -12.03 -12.10 -10.21
CA SER A 35 -11.95 -10.65 -10.05
C SER A 35 -11.62 -10.25 -8.61
N LEU A 36 -12.27 -10.85 -7.61
CA LEU A 36 -12.01 -10.62 -6.19
C LEU A 36 -10.58 -11.07 -5.80
N ALA A 37 -10.17 -12.24 -6.27
CA ALA A 37 -8.83 -12.76 -6.00
C ALA A 37 -7.75 -11.86 -6.61
N LEU A 38 -7.92 -11.41 -7.86
CA LEU A 38 -7.01 -10.47 -8.50
C LEU A 38 -6.95 -9.14 -7.74
N HIS A 39 -8.09 -8.59 -7.31
CA HIS A 39 -8.14 -7.38 -6.51
C HIS A 39 -7.34 -7.53 -5.20
N ILE A 40 -7.54 -8.63 -4.45
CA ILE A 40 -6.82 -8.90 -3.20
C ILE A 40 -5.32 -9.06 -3.45
N VAL A 41 -4.92 -9.74 -4.53
CA VAL A 41 -3.51 -9.88 -4.92
C VAL A 41 -2.90 -8.52 -5.24
N LEU A 42 -3.60 -7.64 -5.98
CA LEU A 42 -3.12 -6.29 -6.25
C LEU A 42 -3.01 -5.44 -4.97
N ASP A 43 -3.90 -5.65 -4.00
CA ASP A 43 -3.83 -4.99 -2.69
C ASP A 43 -2.59 -5.41 -1.89
N VAL A 44 -2.12 -6.65 -2.03
CA VAL A 44 -0.86 -7.09 -1.41
C VAL A 44 0.34 -6.35 -2.02
N PHE A 45 0.29 -5.96 -3.28
CA PHE A 45 1.35 -5.19 -3.91
C PHE A 45 1.38 -3.72 -3.47
N ASN A 46 0.30 -3.20 -2.89
CA ASN A 46 0.26 -1.81 -2.45
C ASN A 46 0.91 -1.58 -1.08
N ALA A 47 1.12 -0.30 -0.72
CA ALA A 47 1.80 0.11 0.51
C ALA A 47 0.87 0.15 1.75
N TYR A 48 -0.43 -0.07 1.62
CA TYR A 48 -1.36 -0.06 2.77
C TYR A 48 -1.46 -1.41 3.44
N GLY A 49 -1.29 -2.48 2.66
CA GLY A 49 -1.42 -3.84 3.13
C GLY A 49 -2.87 -4.29 3.29
N THR A 50 -3.08 -5.59 3.11
CA THR A 50 -4.38 -6.23 3.25
C THR A 50 -4.29 -7.46 4.16
N LYS A 51 -5.35 -7.73 4.93
CA LYS A 51 -5.48 -8.94 5.76
C LYS A 51 -5.91 -10.13 4.88
N ALA A 52 -5.07 -10.49 3.90
CA ALA A 52 -5.39 -11.45 2.84
C ALA A 52 -5.80 -12.85 3.35
N LEU A 53 -5.36 -13.24 4.53
CA LEU A 53 -5.63 -14.55 5.15
C LEU A 53 -6.63 -14.48 6.32
N TRP A 54 -7.35 -13.38 6.48
CA TRP A 54 -8.41 -13.29 7.48
C TRP A 54 -9.50 -14.37 7.21
N PRO A 55 -10.08 -15.05 8.22
CA PRO A 55 -9.93 -14.88 9.67
C PRO A 55 -8.77 -15.67 10.31
N ILE A 56 -8.02 -16.47 9.57
CA ILE A 56 -6.93 -17.31 10.09
C ILE A 56 -5.77 -16.45 10.62
N SER A 57 -5.46 -15.35 9.91
CA SER A 57 -4.41 -14.41 10.31
C SER A 57 -4.93 -12.97 10.26
N GLN A 58 -4.57 -12.19 11.27
CA GLN A 58 -4.80 -10.74 11.34
C GLN A 58 -3.65 -9.94 10.71
N GLU A 59 -2.60 -10.62 10.26
CA GLU A 59 -1.43 -9.98 9.67
C GLU A 59 -1.78 -9.27 8.37
N ARG A 60 -1.23 -8.06 8.19
CA ARG A 60 -1.35 -7.28 6.95
C ARG A 60 -0.16 -7.55 6.04
N PHE A 61 -0.45 -8.06 4.87
CA PHE A 61 0.56 -8.27 3.82
C PHE A 61 0.65 -7.03 2.95
N ALA A 62 1.84 -6.45 2.86
CA ALA A 62 2.14 -5.30 2.00
C ALA A 62 3.52 -5.47 1.39
N TRP A 63 3.58 -5.47 0.06
CA TRP A 63 4.85 -5.59 -0.66
C TRP A 63 5.43 -4.25 -1.08
N ASP A 64 4.70 -3.15 -0.89
CA ASP A 64 5.16 -1.78 -1.18
C ASP A 64 5.74 -1.61 -2.59
N VAL A 65 5.11 -2.22 -3.58
CA VAL A 65 5.55 -2.20 -4.99
C VAL A 65 4.78 -1.17 -5.80
N LEU A 66 3.46 -1.08 -5.55
CA LEU A 66 2.53 -0.24 -6.28
C LEU A 66 1.88 0.80 -5.36
N MET A 67 1.49 1.91 -5.94
CA MET A 67 0.58 2.84 -5.29
C MET A 67 -0.85 2.29 -5.32
N VAL A 68 -1.67 2.66 -4.33
CA VAL A 68 -3.11 2.31 -4.32
C VAL A 68 -3.81 2.86 -5.55
N VAL A 69 -3.46 4.07 -5.94
CA VAL A 69 -3.93 4.73 -7.17
C VAL A 69 -2.72 4.87 -8.09
N ASP A 70 -2.44 3.82 -8.87
CA ASP A 70 -1.33 3.82 -9.82
C ASP A 70 -1.81 4.34 -11.19
N PRO A 71 -1.30 5.49 -11.66
CA PRO A 71 -1.79 6.11 -12.89
C PRO A 71 -1.50 5.28 -14.14
N VAL A 72 -0.45 4.44 -14.13
CA VAL A 72 -0.13 3.56 -15.26
C VAL A 72 -1.16 2.44 -15.35
N ILE A 73 -1.51 1.83 -14.21
CA ILE A 73 -2.53 0.77 -14.15
C ILE A 73 -3.90 1.34 -14.55
N ILE A 74 -4.27 2.52 -14.03
CA ILE A 74 -5.51 3.19 -14.41
C ILE A 74 -5.53 3.47 -15.92
N GLY A 75 -4.44 4.00 -16.47
CA GLY A 75 -4.30 4.25 -17.89
C GLY A 75 -4.47 2.98 -18.75
N MET A 76 -3.91 1.84 -18.30
CA MET A 76 -4.09 0.55 -18.95
C MET A 76 -5.56 0.09 -18.91
N PHE A 77 -6.28 0.26 -17.80
CA PHE A 77 -7.69 -0.07 -17.70
C PHE A 77 -8.55 0.82 -18.61
N VAL A 78 -8.32 2.13 -18.61
CA VAL A 78 -9.04 3.07 -19.49
C VAL A 78 -8.79 2.73 -20.96
N LEU A 79 -7.54 2.44 -21.33
CA LEU A 79 -7.20 1.99 -22.69
C LEU A 79 -7.91 0.68 -23.04
N GLY A 80 -7.95 -0.29 -22.11
CA GLY A 80 -8.64 -1.56 -22.29
C GLY A 80 -10.13 -1.38 -22.59
N ILE A 81 -10.80 -0.55 -21.79
CA ILE A 81 -12.23 -0.24 -22.01
C ILE A 81 -12.42 0.44 -23.38
N ALA A 82 -11.58 1.41 -23.74
CA ALA A 82 -11.68 2.08 -25.02
C ALA A 82 -11.47 1.15 -26.23
N LEU A 83 -10.52 0.22 -26.14
CA LEU A 83 -10.27 -0.80 -27.15
C LEU A 83 -11.46 -1.76 -27.28
N TYR A 84 -12.02 -2.18 -26.13
CA TYR A 84 -13.20 -3.06 -26.12
C TYR A 84 -14.39 -2.40 -26.81
N VAL A 85 -14.73 -1.16 -26.44
CA VAL A 85 -15.86 -0.41 -27.03
C VAL A 85 -15.69 -0.20 -28.53
N LYS A 86 -14.45 -0.02 -29.00
CA LYS A 86 -14.12 0.10 -30.44
C LYS A 86 -14.06 -1.22 -31.19
N GLY A 87 -14.30 -2.36 -30.53
CA GLY A 87 -14.27 -3.68 -31.17
C GLY A 87 -12.87 -4.30 -31.33
N TYR A 88 -11.81 -3.66 -30.81
CA TYR A 88 -10.43 -4.18 -30.88
C TYR A 88 -10.14 -5.19 -29.77
N GLN A 89 -11.01 -6.18 -29.57
CA GLN A 89 -10.92 -7.12 -28.45
C GLN A 89 -9.61 -7.91 -28.42
N ALA A 90 -9.04 -8.25 -29.58
CA ALA A 90 -7.76 -8.95 -29.66
C ALA A 90 -6.59 -8.19 -29.01
N MET A 91 -6.63 -6.83 -29.02
CA MET A 91 -5.61 -6.01 -28.40
C MET A 91 -5.64 -6.06 -26.85
N LEU A 92 -6.77 -6.46 -26.25
CA LEU A 92 -6.87 -6.64 -24.79
C LEU A 92 -5.90 -7.70 -24.30
N TYR A 93 -5.66 -8.76 -25.08
CA TYR A 93 -4.72 -9.81 -24.70
C TYR A 93 -3.27 -9.29 -24.54
N ALA A 94 -2.91 -8.19 -25.20
CA ALA A 94 -1.61 -7.55 -25.05
C ALA A 94 -1.48 -6.74 -23.74
N LEU A 95 -2.61 -6.28 -23.17
CA LEU A 95 -2.57 -5.51 -21.92
C LEU A 95 -2.21 -6.36 -20.70
N TYR A 96 -2.58 -7.64 -20.68
CA TYR A 96 -2.23 -8.54 -19.57
C TYR A 96 -0.71 -8.74 -19.43
N PRO A 97 0.03 -9.14 -20.47
CA PRO A 97 1.49 -9.23 -20.36
C PRO A 97 2.14 -7.85 -20.10
N ALA A 98 1.60 -6.76 -20.65
CA ALA A 98 2.09 -5.42 -20.37
C ALA A 98 1.94 -5.06 -18.88
N LEU A 99 0.81 -5.38 -18.25
CA LEU A 99 0.59 -5.20 -16.81
C LEU A 99 1.56 -6.03 -15.98
N ILE A 100 1.75 -7.30 -16.34
CA ILE A 100 2.70 -8.19 -15.66
C ILE A 100 4.13 -7.62 -15.76
N LEU A 101 4.56 -7.22 -16.94
CA LEU A 101 5.89 -6.62 -17.15
C LEU A 101 6.06 -5.32 -16.36
N TYR A 102 5.02 -4.50 -16.28
CA TYR A 102 5.02 -3.30 -15.45
C TYR A 102 5.23 -3.63 -13.97
N ILE A 103 4.45 -4.56 -13.41
CA ILE A 103 4.57 -4.99 -12.01
C ILE A 103 5.97 -5.57 -11.73
N LEU A 104 6.47 -6.45 -12.59
CA LEU A 104 7.82 -7.02 -12.47
C LEU A 104 8.91 -5.94 -12.53
N SER A 105 8.72 -4.93 -13.38
CA SER A 105 9.61 -3.77 -13.45
C SER A 105 9.62 -3.00 -12.12
N MET A 106 8.45 -2.74 -11.52
CA MET A 106 8.35 -2.06 -10.23
C MET A 106 8.97 -2.87 -9.09
N VAL A 107 8.79 -4.20 -9.06
CA VAL A 107 9.49 -5.10 -8.12
C VAL A 107 11.00 -4.96 -8.25
N LYS A 108 11.54 -5.00 -9.49
CA LYS A 108 12.97 -4.81 -9.77
C LYS A 108 13.48 -3.46 -9.26
N HIS A 109 12.73 -2.39 -9.48
CA HIS A 109 13.09 -1.06 -9.03
C HIS A 109 13.08 -0.95 -7.50
N ARG A 110 12.08 -1.54 -6.83
CA ARG A 110 12.04 -1.61 -5.35
C ARG A 110 13.26 -2.33 -4.78
N VAL A 111 13.60 -3.49 -5.32
CA VAL A 111 14.78 -4.26 -4.88
C VAL A 111 16.06 -3.45 -5.09
N LYS A 112 16.17 -2.74 -6.23
CA LYS A 112 17.32 -1.86 -6.50
C LYS A 112 17.39 -0.70 -5.50
N ALA A 113 16.27 -0.04 -5.20
CA ALA A 113 16.19 1.03 -4.21
C ALA A 113 16.62 0.54 -2.82
N LYS A 114 16.12 -0.63 -2.39
CA LYS A 114 16.49 -1.24 -1.10
C LYS A 114 17.97 -1.57 -1.01
N LYS A 115 18.57 -2.06 -2.11
CA LYS A 115 20.00 -2.36 -2.17
C LYS A 115 20.88 -1.11 -2.07
N LEU A 116 20.51 -0.04 -2.78
CA LEU A 116 21.23 1.24 -2.71
C LEU A 116 21.16 1.83 -1.31
N LEU A 117 19.96 1.87 -0.70
CA LEU A 117 19.78 2.41 0.64
C LEU A 117 20.59 1.66 1.69
N ARG A 118 20.64 0.32 1.60
CA ARG A 118 21.48 -0.50 2.49
C ARG A 118 22.97 -0.22 2.35
N HIS A 119 23.43 0.14 1.17
CA HIS A 119 24.82 0.49 0.93
C HIS A 119 25.18 1.83 1.57
N ASP A 120 24.31 2.83 1.43
CA ASP A 120 24.60 4.21 1.87
C ASP A 120 24.45 4.43 3.39
N LEU A 121 23.58 3.64 4.04
CA LEU A 121 23.28 3.79 5.46
C LEU A 121 23.96 2.73 6.37
N GLN A 122 24.99 2.02 5.91
CA GLN A 122 25.65 0.98 6.71
C GLN A 122 26.13 1.47 8.09
N PRO A 123 26.04 0.61 9.15
CA PRO A 123 25.49 -0.74 9.20
C PRO A 123 24.01 -0.72 9.63
N ILE A 124 23.08 -1.06 8.74
CA ILE A 124 21.68 -1.23 9.11
C ILE A 124 21.35 -2.72 9.14
N LYS A 125 21.11 -3.26 10.34
CA LYS A 125 20.45 -4.56 10.57
C LYS A 125 18.92 -4.41 10.67
N GLU A 126 18.39 -3.21 10.68
CA GLU A 126 17.04 -2.84 11.08
C GLU A 126 16.08 -2.64 9.89
N ASN A 127 14.80 -2.48 10.21
CA ASN A 127 13.71 -2.46 9.25
C ASN A 127 13.82 -1.26 8.30
N ILE A 128 14.11 -1.58 7.03
CA ILE A 128 14.09 -0.62 5.93
C ILE A 128 12.77 -0.80 5.20
N ASP A 129 11.93 0.20 5.25
CA ASP A 129 10.71 0.26 4.45
C ASP A 129 10.87 1.23 3.28
N ILE A 130 10.54 0.74 2.09
CA ILE A 130 10.65 1.49 0.85
C ILE A 130 9.28 1.48 0.19
N MET A 131 8.77 2.66 -0.10
CA MET A 131 7.45 2.87 -0.67
C MET A 131 7.56 3.39 -2.10
N PRO A 132 6.64 2.97 -2.98
CA PRO A 132 6.64 3.40 -4.36
C PRO A 132 6.39 4.91 -4.48
N PRO A 133 6.91 5.56 -5.55
CA PRO A 133 6.59 6.94 -5.86
C PRO A 133 5.12 7.07 -6.30
N MET A 134 4.55 8.27 -6.17
CA MET A 134 3.21 8.54 -6.71
C MET A 134 3.17 8.42 -8.24
N VAL A 135 4.22 8.88 -8.91
CA VAL A 135 4.34 8.81 -10.37
C VAL A 135 5.75 8.38 -10.76
N GLY A 136 5.82 7.46 -11.72
CA GLY A 136 7.08 6.98 -12.28
C GLY A 136 7.74 5.90 -11.44
N TRP A 137 9.04 5.70 -11.63
CA TRP A 137 9.80 4.60 -11.04
C TRP A 137 11.18 5.03 -10.49
N ARG A 138 11.53 6.31 -10.64
CA ARG A 138 12.89 6.79 -10.36
C ARG A 138 13.13 7.17 -8.91
N GLN A 139 12.14 7.76 -8.24
CA GLN A 139 12.25 8.23 -6.87
C GLN A 139 11.39 7.38 -5.92
N TRP A 140 12.00 6.72 -4.98
CA TRP A 140 11.34 5.90 -3.97
C TRP A 140 11.44 6.57 -2.61
N ASN A 141 10.36 6.57 -1.87
CA ASN A 141 10.35 7.06 -0.49
C ASN A 141 10.88 5.97 0.44
N PHE A 142 11.59 6.35 1.50
CA PHE A 142 12.02 5.41 2.51
C PHE A 142 11.77 5.92 3.92
N ILE A 143 11.55 4.96 4.82
CA ILE A 143 11.52 5.14 6.27
C ILE A 143 12.46 4.10 6.86
N VAL A 144 13.41 4.56 7.66
CA VAL A 144 14.36 3.71 8.38
C VAL A 144 14.35 4.09 9.83
N LEU A 145 14.16 3.10 10.71
CA LEU A 145 14.38 3.28 12.15
C LEU A 145 15.79 2.82 12.49
N LYS A 146 16.60 3.71 13.01
CA LYS A 146 17.97 3.45 13.44
C LYS A 146 18.29 4.30 14.66
N ASP A 147 18.90 3.72 15.69
CA ASP A 147 19.37 4.42 16.91
C ASP A 147 18.27 5.30 17.53
N GLU A 148 17.05 4.74 17.69
CA GLU A 148 15.86 5.44 18.22
C GLU A 148 15.46 6.68 17.41
N LYS A 149 15.83 6.74 16.11
CA LYS A 149 15.45 7.82 15.19
C LYS A 149 14.86 7.29 13.90
N TYR A 150 13.83 7.95 13.44
CA TYR A 150 13.28 7.74 12.12
C TYR A 150 13.99 8.63 11.11
N TYR A 151 14.57 8.01 10.08
CA TYR A 151 15.16 8.68 8.93
C TYR A 151 14.16 8.59 7.78
N LEU A 152 13.65 9.73 7.34
CA LEU A 152 12.70 9.85 6.26
C LEU A 152 13.37 10.52 5.07
N GLY A 153 13.16 9.96 3.88
CA GLY A 153 13.78 10.56 2.70
C GLY A 153 13.35 9.90 1.40
N LYS A 154 14.05 10.29 0.34
CA LYS A 154 13.85 9.79 -1.02
C LYS A 154 15.15 9.24 -1.58
N ILE A 155 15.06 8.16 -2.36
CA ILE A 155 16.16 7.60 -3.10
C ILE A 155 15.88 7.65 -4.59
N ASN A 156 16.78 8.25 -5.35
CA ASN A 156 16.73 8.28 -6.82
C ASN A 156 17.55 7.12 -7.37
N ILE A 157 16.87 6.09 -7.87
CA ILE A 157 17.53 4.87 -8.37
C ILE A 157 18.27 5.06 -9.71
N ALA A 158 17.95 6.11 -10.48
CA ALA A 158 18.62 6.43 -11.74
C ALA A 158 19.95 7.15 -11.47
N LYS A 159 19.94 8.14 -10.57
CA LYS A 159 21.14 8.89 -10.17
C LYS A 159 21.96 8.20 -9.10
N LYS A 160 21.38 7.21 -8.40
CA LYS A 160 21.95 6.53 -7.22
C LYS A 160 22.24 7.52 -6.07
N GLU A 161 21.35 8.47 -5.88
CA GLU A 161 21.44 9.52 -4.88
C GLU A 161 20.36 9.34 -3.83
N MET A 162 20.72 9.50 -2.57
CA MET A 162 19.82 9.55 -1.44
C MET A 162 19.65 11.01 -0.99
N ALA A 163 18.41 11.42 -0.79
CA ALA A 163 18.06 12.71 -0.21
C ALA A 163 17.33 12.49 1.11
N LEU A 164 17.97 12.80 2.21
CA LEU A 164 17.35 12.80 3.54
C LEU A 164 16.45 14.04 3.64
N GLN A 165 15.19 13.85 4.02
CA GLN A 165 14.22 14.93 4.15
C GLN A 165 14.00 15.34 5.60
N GLU A 166 13.97 14.36 6.51
CA GLU A 166 13.70 14.61 7.92
C GLU A 166 14.30 13.51 8.80
N ILE A 167 14.71 13.90 10.00
CA ILE A 167 15.09 12.98 11.07
C ILE A 167 14.16 13.29 12.25
N LEU A 168 13.51 12.28 12.77
CA LEU A 168 12.60 12.38 13.91
C LEU A 168 13.08 11.46 15.02
N ASP A 169 13.13 11.93 16.22
CA ASP A 169 13.37 11.08 17.38
C ASP A 169 12.17 10.14 17.57
N GLN A 170 12.44 8.87 17.92
CA GLN A 170 11.38 7.97 18.30
C GLN A 170 10.73 8.49 19.59
N PRO A 171 9.43 8.79 19.58
CA PRO A 171 8.82 9.43 20.73
C PRO A 171 8.76 8.46 21.92
N LYS A 172 9.18 8.95 23.10
CA LYS A 172 9.17 8.18 24.34
C LYS A 172 7.76 8.11 24.89
N THR A 173 7.29 6.90 25.16
CA THR A 173 5.96 6.66 25.73
C THR A 173 5.80 7.41 27.07
N SER A 174 4.68 8.11 27.22
CA SER A 174 4.25 8.78 28.44
C SER A 174 2.88 8.25 28.91
N GLN A 175 2.46 8.59 30.12
CA GLN A 175 1.15 8.17 30.64
C GLN A 175 -0.02 8.72 29.80
N GLU A 176 0.13 9.96 29.32
CA GLU A 176 -0.87 10.62 28.48
C GLU A 176 -1.04 9.89 27.15
N VAL A 177 0.06 9.45 26.56
CA VAL A 177 0.03 8.67 25.31
C VAL A 177 -0.63 7.31 25.52
N GLU A 178 -0.28 6.61 26.60
CA GLU A 178 -0.92 5.32 26.92
C GLU A 178 -2.43 5.50 27.17
N TYR A 179 -2.83 6.57 27.84
CA TYR A 179 -4.24 6.88 28.02
C TYR A 179 -4.98 7.04 26.67
N THR A 180 -4.38 7.76 25.69
CA THR A 180 -5.01 7.94 24.38
C THR A 180 -5.11 6.66 23.57
N LYS A 181 -4.24 5.66 23.80
CA LYS A 181 -4.34 4.34 23.15
C LYS A 181 -5.62 3.58 23.53
N GLY A 182 -6.25 3.92 24.66
CA GLY A 182 -7.54 3.37 25.06
C GLY A 182 -8.72 3.89 24.23
N ASP A 183 -8.58 5.00 23.52
CA ASP A 183 -9.63 5.54 22.65
C ASP A 183 -9.88 4.61 21.44
N PRO A 184 -11.14 4.21 21.17
CA PRO A 184 -11.48 3.35 20.03
C PRO A 184 -11.01 3.89 18.67
N LYS A 185 -11.02 5.21 18.48
CA LYS A 185 -10.55 5.85 17.23
C LYS A 185 -9.04 5.69 17.06
N VAL A 186 -8.30 5.83 18.16
CA VAL A 186 -6.85 5.60 18.16
C VAL A 186 -6.52 4.14 17.90
N GLN A 187 -7.27 3.20 18.49
CA GLN A 187 -7.09 1.78 18.23
C GLN A 187 -7.32 1.42 16.76
N VAL A 188 -8.38 1.95 16.13
CA VAL A 188 -8.64 1.76 14.70
C VAL A 188 -7.49 2.36 13.86
N PHE A 189 -6.99 3.54 14.23
CA PHE A 189 -5.85 4.14 13.56
C PHE A 189 -4.59 3.27 13.71
N LEU A 190 -4.29 2.78 14.91
CA LEU A 190 -3.11 1.95 15.18
C LEU A 190 -3.18 0.58 14.48
N ASP A 191 -4.37 -0.01 14.30
CA ASP A 191 -4.54 -1.23 13.49
C ASP A 191 -4.19 -0.99 12.00
N PHE A 192 -4.38 0.23 11.52
CA PHE A 192 -4.09 0.61 10.13
C PHE A 192 -2.68 1.16 9.93
N ALA A 193 -2.16 1.94 10.90
CA ALA A 193 -0.88 2.63 10.78
C ALA A 193 0.30 1.65 10.83
N ARG A 194 1.15 1.67 9.79
CA ARG A 194 2.36 0.83 9.76
C ARG A 194 3.55 1.49 10.48
N PHE A 195 3.58 2.82 10.48
CA PHE A 195 4.61 3.64 11.15
C PHE A 195 3.92 4.67 12.05
N PRO A 196 3.25 4.19 13.11
CA PRO A 196 2.57 5.10 14.02
C PRO A 196 3.58 6.00 14.71
N TYR A 197 3.32 7.28 14.65
CA TYR A 197 4.09 8.33 15.29
C TYR A 197 3.15 9.26 16.01
N TYR A 198 3.58 9.82 17.11
CA TYR A 198 2.79 10.82 17.81
C TYR A 198 3.63 12.05 18.18
N SER A 199 2.96 13.17 18.27
CA SER A 199 3.49 14.42 18.81
C SER A 199 2.55 14.94 19.87
N MET A 200 3.11 15.52 20.94
CA MET A 200 2.34 16.15 22.00
C MET A 200 2.48 17.66 21.88
N TYR A 201 1.40 18.36 22.12
CA TYR A 201 1.38 19.80 22.18
C TYR A 201 0.38 20.28 23.23
N GLN A 202 0.65 21.42 23.82
CA GLN A 202 -0.23 22.06 24.80
C GLN A 202 -1.00 23.18 24.13
N SER A 203 -2.30 23.26 24.40
CA SER A 203 -3.14 24.36 23.94
C SER A 203 -2.84 25.64 24.75
N GLN A 204 -3.38 26.76 24.27
CA GLN A 204 -3.31 28.02 25.01
C GLN A 204 -4.06 27.97 26.35
N GLU A 205 -5.01 27.06 26.49
CA GLU A 205 -5.83 26.84 27.69
C GLU A 205 -5.16 25.87 28.69
N GLY A 206 -4.00 25.30 28.33
CA GLY A 206 -3.23 24.38 29.16
C GLY A 206 -3.50 22.91 28.94
N ASP A 207 -4.46 22.55 28.08
CA ASP A 207 -4.79 21.16 27.78
C ASP A 207 -3.69 20.48 26.95
N MET A 208 -3.39 19.24 27.28
CA MET A 208 -2.44 18.41 26.54
C MET A 208 -3.14 17.61 25.45
N TYR A 209 -2.63 17.71 24.23
CA TYR A 209 -3.14 16.99 23.07
C TYR A 209 -2.07 16.04 22.53
N VAL A 210 -2.50 14.83 22.16
CA VAL A 210 -1.67 13.84 21.46
C VAL A 210 -2.19 13.71 20.04
N ARG A 211 -1.35 14.09 19.06
CA ARG A 211 -1.65 13.92 17.64
C ARG A 211 -1.00 12.64 17.15
N TRP A 212 -1.79 11.67 16.77
CA TRP A 212 -1.34 10.47 16.10
C TRP A 212 -1.23 10.68 14.59
N SER A 213 -0.16 10.18 14.00
CA SER A 213 0.10 10.25 12.55
C SER A 213 0.83 8.99 12.08
N ASP A 214 0.70 8.66 10.81
CA ASP A 214 1.52 7.63 10.18
C ASP A 214 2.60 8.32 9.34
N LEU A 215 3.87 8.00 9.60
CA LEU A 215 5.03 8.63 8.94
C LEU A 215 5.01 8.48 7.41
N ARG A 216 4.29 7.50 6.87
CA ARG A 216 4.11 7.34 5.42
C ARG A 216 3.46 8.58 4.77
N TYR A 217 2.54 9.23 5.47
CA TYR A 217 1.86 10.43 4.95
C TYR A 217 2.73 11.68 5.06
N LYS A 218 3.58 11.76 6.06
CA LYS A 218 4.48 12.90 6.26
C LYS A 218 5.47 13.08 5.10
N LEU A 219 5.87 11.98 4.46
CA LEU A 219 6.71 12.01 3.25
C LEU A 219 5.98 12.57 2.02
N ARG A 220 4.65 12.50 1.99
CA ARG A 220 3.81 12.93 0.86
C ARG A 220 3.41 14.40 0.95
N GLU A 221 3.28 14.95 2.15
CA GLU A 221 2.91 16.36 2.34
C GLU A 221 3.96 17.35 1.80
N LYS A 222 5.17 16.87 1.50
CA LYS A 222 6.29 17.67 0.97
C LYS A 222 6.50 17.45 -0.55
N GLU A 223 5.57 16.81 -1.24
CA GLU A 223 5.52 16.66 -2.71
C GLU A 223 4.65 17.74 -3.34
#